data_0f1bc98f72e53967d731cc1d55967f76
#
_entry.id   0f1bc98f72e53967d731cc1d55967f76
#
_cell.length_a   1.000
_cell.length_b   1.000
_cell.length_c   1.000
_cell.angle_alpha   90.00
_cell.angle_beta   90.00
_cell.angle_gamma   90.00
#
_symmetry.space_group_name_H-M   'P 1'
#
loop_
_entity.id
_entity.type
_entity.pdbx_description
1 polymer ?
#
loop_
_entity_poly.entity_id
_entity_poly.type
_entity_poly.pdbx_seq_one_letter_code
_entity_poly.pdbx_strand_id
1 'polypeptide(L)'
;MNPLKNLSLCMMACIGMAACSSNQQQETVSENLPYTVIPFEKGVENEKQVKLSDIAEKITFVPMETTDASLLNKVRANNIISVNGTIVIPCFNMGAFAFDESGKFIAPISRKGQGPGEFTRFLSVAGNSDRNLIYVKSSRKMIAFRPDGTFVNEYKVPGIGLPWEYSIIMQDSITLSNIINATGQSQYRLILSNTQGDTLKAFPQYDRFEMPYGMNYAYCNNKENYLYQYKGESVYHDYYCDTLYTVTRDSLLPRYLLDMGKYKLPKNMRLEVAIV
;
A
#
# COMPACT_ATOMS: atom_id res chain seq x y z
N MET A 1 17.24 15.91 -78.68
CA MET A 1 16.93 17.24 -79.21
C MET A 1 16.62 18.15 -78.06
N ASN A 2 17.53 19.10 -77.83
CA ASN A 2 17.41 20.35 -77.07
C ASN A 2 16.34 21.21 -77.70
N PRO A 3 15.92 22.39 -77.17
CA PRO A 3 16.58 23.18 -76.11
C PRO A 3 15.62 24.09 -75.23
N LEU A 4 16.27 24.69 -74.17
CA LEU A 4 16.34 26.13 -73.84
C LEU A 4 15.01 26.83 -73.38
N LYS A 5 14.97 27.75 -72.45
CA LYS A 5 15.88 28.81 -71.96
C LYS A 5 15.19 29.51 -70.78
N ASN A 6 16.03 29.92 -69.81
CA ASN A 6 16.13 31.22 -69.14
C ASN A 6 14.87 32.02 -68.76
N LEU A 7 14.75 32.47 -67.50
CA LEU A 7 15.20 33.84 -67.16
C LEU A 7 15.12 34.15 -65.69
N SER A 8 16.21 34.68 -65.19
CA SER A 8 16.47 35.33 -63.93
C SER A 8 15.59 36.53 -63.74
N LEU A 9 15.12 36.80 -62.50
CA LEU A 9 15.02 38.18 -62.01
C LEU A 9 15.17 38.22 -60.48
N CYS A 10 16.29 38.84 -60.09
CA CYS A 10 16.50 39.37 -58.75
C CYS A 10 15.48 40.43 -58.36
N MET A 11 14.94 40.36 -57.18
CA MET A 11 14.54 41.60 -56.49
C MET A 11 14.81 41.49 -54.98
N MET A 12 15.74 42.26 -54.55
CA MET A 12 16.17 42.52 -53.19
C MET A 12 15.23 43.55 -52.60
N ALA A 13 14.63 43.27 -51.44
CA ALA A 13 14.06 44.33 -50.58
C ALA A 13 13.98 43.90 -49.10
N CYS A 14 14.85 44.44 -48.34
CA CYS A 14 14.76 45.05 -47.00
C CYS A 14 14.00 44.35 -45.87
N ILE A 15 14.75 43.77 -44.95
CA ILE A 15 14.92 44.13 -43.51
C ILE A 15 13.65 44.68 -42.85
N GLY A 16 13.09 43.85 -41.98
CA GLY A 16 12.20 44.21 -40.91
C GLY A 16 12.47 43.26 -39.74
N MET A 17 13.36 43.60 -38.81
CA MET A 17 13.48 42.94 -37.54
C MET A 17 12.26 43.26 -36.69
N ALA A 18 11.34 42.37 -36.60
CA ALA A 18 10.35 42.34 -35.54
C ALA A 18 10.77 41.23 -34.56
N ALA A 19 11.38 41.65 -33.44
CA ALA A 19 11.56 40.80 -32.29
C ALA A 19 10.19 40.48 -31.70
N CYS A 20 9.59 39.41 -32.14
CA CYS A 20 8.51 38.76 -31.39
C CYS A 20 9.16 37.92 -30.29
N SER A 21 9.09 38.44 -29.07
CA SER A 21 9.21 37.63 -27.87
C SER A 21 8.09 36.58 -27.89
N SER A 22 8.41 35.41 -28.40
CA SER A 22 7.56 34.26 -28.21
C SER A 22 7.60 33.86 -26.74
N ASN A 23 6.62 34.31 -25.96
CA ASN A 23 6.18 33.58 -24.79
C ASN A 23 5.83 32.18 -25.28
N GLN A 24 6.77 31.27 -25.18
CA GLN A 24 6.45 29.86 -25.16
C GLN A 24 5.65 29.62 -23.88
N GLN A 25 4.34 29.79 -23.95
CA GLN A 25 3.44 29.02 -23.13
C GLN A 25 3.79 27.57 -23.44
N GLN A 26 4.47 26.91 -22.52
CA GLN A 26 4.47 25.47 -22.44
C GLN A 26 3.00 25.06 -22.31
N GLU A 27 2.39 24.74 -23.43
CA GLU A 27 1.21 23.91 -23.47
C GLU A 27 1.61 22.62 -22.71
N THR A 28 1.17 22.53 -21.47
CA THR A 28 1.12 21.26 -20.76
C THR A 28 0.18 20.39 -21.57
N VAL A 29 0.74 19.54 -22.40
CA VAL A 29 0.04 18.41 -22.99
C VAL A 29 -0.49 17.63 -21.80
N SER A 30 -1.75 17.81 -21.49
CA SER A 30 -2.50 16.94 -20.62
C SER A 30 -2.66 15.63 -21.37
N GLU A 31 -1.61 14.81 -21.37
CA GLU A 31 -1.74 13.40 -21.70
C GLU A 31 -2.84 12.86 -20.79
N ASN A 32 -3.87 12.24 -21.38
CA ASN A 32 -4.88 11.47 -20.66
C ASN A 32 -4.22 10.23 -20.07
N LEU A 33 -3.42 10.44 -19.02
CA LEU A 33 -2.79 9.37 -18.28
C LEU A 33 -3.89 8.59 -17.55
N PRO A 34 -3.83 7.25 -17.55
CA PRO A 34 -4.79 6.41 -16.84
C PRO A 34 -4.66 6.51 -15.31
N TYR A 35 -3.87 7.44 -14.80
CA TYR A 35 -3.60 7.67 -13.37
C TYR A 35 -3.43 9.17 -13.08
N THR A 36 -3.59 9.53 -11.81
CA THR A 36 -3.42 10.92 -11.36
C THR A 36 -1.97 11.17 -10.91
N VAL A 37 -1.37 12.26 -11.39
CA VAL A 37 -0.08 12.74 -10.92
C VAL A 37 -0.30 13.67 -9.72
N ILE A 38 0.37 13.39 -8.60
CA ILE A 38 0.38 14.23 -7.40
C ILE A 38 1.71 15.00 -7.40
N PRO A 39 1.71 16.33 -7.62
CA PRO A 39 2.93 17.12 -7.69
C PRO A 39 3.46 17.38 -6.28
N PHE A 40 4.16 16.42 -5.69
CA PHE A 40 4.62 16.45 -4.30
C PHE A 40 5.58 17.62 -4.04
N GLU A 41 6.53 17.87 -4.93
CA GLU A 41 7.48 18.99 -4.82
C GLU A 41 6.76 20.34 -4.67
N LYS A 42 5.77 20.59 -5.53
CA LYS A 42 4.95 21.81 -5.46
C LYS A 42 4.11 21.87 -4.19
N GLY A 43 3.65 20.71 -3.69
CA GLY A 43 2.90 20.61 -2.44
C GLY A 43 3.72 21.00 -1.23
N VAL A 44 4.97 20.54 -1.15
CA VAL A 44 5.90 20.89 -0.05
C VAL A 44 6.22 22.38 -0.03
N GLU A 45 6.36 23.00 -1.19
CA GLU A 45 6.62 24.45 -1.30
C GLU A 45 5.40 25.32 -0.94
N ASN A 46 4.21 24.73 -0.92
CA ASN A 46 2.93 25.38 -0.60
C ASN A 46 2.24 24.74 0.61
N GLU A 47 3.00 24.45 1.65
CA GLU A 47 2.49 23.82 2.87
C GLU A 47 1.33 24.64 3.46
N LYS A 48 0.22 23.97 3.77
CA LYS A 48 -0.95 24.56 4.41
C LYS A 48 -1.29 23.82 5.69
N GLN A 49 -1.63 24.56 6.71
CA GLN A 49 -2.21 23.99 7.90
C GLN A 49 -3.64 23.53 7.60
N VAL A 50 -3.89 22.22 7.66
CA VAL A 50 -5.19 21.60 7.43
C VAL A 50 -5.83 21.29 8.77
N LYS A 51 -7.06 21.75 9.00
CA LYS A 51 -7.84 21.41 10.19
C LYS A 51 -8.56 20.08 9.96
N LEU A 52 -8.82 19.33 11.03
CA LEU A 52 -9.56 18.08 10.92
C LEU A 52 -10.97 18.29 10.35
N SER A 53 -11.61 19.43 10.62
CA SER A 53 -12.89 19.83 10.04
C SER A 53 -12.87 20.01 8.51
N ASP A 54 -11.69 20.20 7.91
CA ASP A 54 -11.57 20.36 6.47
C ASP A 54 -11.63 19.04 5.71
N ILE A 55 -11.40 17.92 6.43
CA ILE A 55 -11.30 16.56 5.88
C ILE A 55 -12.29 15.57 6.51
N ALA A 56 -12.97 15.91 7.60
CA ALA A 56 -13.90 15.05 8.30
C ALA A 56 -15.23 15.77 8.56
N GLU A 57 -16.33 15.19 8.10
CA GLU A 57 -17.69 15.72 8.36
C GLU A 57 -18.14 15.44 9.79
N LYS A 58 -17.69 14.33 10.38
CA LYS A 58 -18.07 13.91 11.72
C LYS A 58 -16.92 13.16 12.41
N ILE A 59 -16.74 13.45 13.68
CA ILE A 59 -15.84 12.72 14.58
C ILE A 59 -16.69 12.08 15.67
N THR A 60 -16.48 10.78 15.90
CA THR A 60 -17.14 10.03 16.96
C THR A 60 -16.11 9.39 17.85
N PHE A 61 -16.24 9.57 19.16
CA PHE A 61 -15.43 8.88 20.15
C PHE A 61 -16.19 7.63 20.60
N VAL A 62 -15.55 6.48 20.51
CA VAL A 62 -16.11 5.19 20.95
C VAL A 62 -15.30 4.71 22.15
N PRO A 63 -15.83 4.82 23.38
CA PRO A 63 -15.15 4.31 24.57
C PRO A 63 -15.17 2.78 24.54
N MET A 64 -14.00 2.16 24.65
CA MET A 64 -13.92 0.69 24.67
C MET A 64 -14.17 0.16 26.08
N GLU A 65 -15.03 -0.86 26.19
CA GLU A 65 -15.29 -1.54 27.45
C GLU A 65 -14.00 -2.16 27.99
N THR A 66 -13.68 -1.85 29.24
CA THR A 66 -12.47 -2.33 29.91
C THR A 66 -12.84 -3.30 31.04
N THR A 67 -12.55 -4.56 30.82
CA THR A 67 -12.72 -5.67 31.78
C THR A 67 -11.46 -6.52 31.78
N ASP A 68 -11.36 -7.48 32.69
CA ASP A 68 -10.23 -8.43 32.69
C ASP A 68 -10.11 -9.20 31.36
N ALA A 69 -11.24 -9.43 30.67
CA ALA A 69 -11.28 -10.11 29.38
C ALA A 69 -10.97 -9.20 28.17
N SER A 70 -11.13 -7.89 28.32
CA SER A 70 -10.99 -6.89 27.24
C SER A 70 -9.87 -5.88 27.49
N LEU A 71 -8.95 -6.17 28.43
CA LEU A 71 -7.83 -5.28 28.72
C LEU A 71 -6.85 -5.19 27.54
N LEU A 72 -6.81 -4.04 26.90
CA LEU A 72 -5.96 -3.78 25.75
C LEU A 72 -4.53 -3.41 26.19
N ASN A 73 -3.52 -4.01 25.57
CA ASN A 73 -2.12 -3.70 25.78
C ASN A 73 -1.39 -3.56 24.43
N LYS A 74 -0.55 -2.54 24.27
CA LYS A 74 0.24 -2.27 23.07
C LYS A 74 -0.58 -2.38 21.77
N VAL A 75 -1.64 -1.58 21.70
CA VAL A 75 -2.53 -1.50 20.53
C VAL A 75 -1.73 -1.12 19.27
N ARG A 76 -2.00 -1.82 18.18
CA ARG A 76 -1.49 -1.48 16.84
C ARG A 76 -2.52 -0.64 16.10
N ALA A 77 -2.52 0.66 16.37
CA ALA A 77 -3.53 1.59 15.85
C ALA A 77 -3.64 1.61 14.31
N ASN A 78 -2.52 1.42 13.61
CA ASN A 78 -2.47 1.37 12.14
C ASN A 78 -3.06 0.08 11.54
N ASN A 79 -3.49 -0.85 12.36
CA ASN A 79 -4.04 -2.14 11.90
C ASN A 79 -5.42 -2.44 12.52
N ILE A 80 -6.08 -1.42 13.09
CA ILE A 80 -7.48 -1.52 13.52
C ILE A 80 -8.35 -1.61 12.26
N ILE A 81 -9.29 -2.55 12.25
CA ILE A 81 -10.23 -2.75 11.15
C ILE A 81 -11.67 -2.74 11.64
N SER A 82 -12.61 -2.54 10.73
CA SER A 82 -14.04 -2.72 10.96
C SER A 82 -14.59 -3.76 9.99
N VAL A 83 -15.42 -4.64 10.49
CA VAL A 83 -16.14 -5.68 9.70
C VAL A 83 -17.60 -5.64 10.12
N ASN A 84 -18.47 -5.14 9.26
CA ASN A 84 -19.92 -5.06 9.49
C ASN A 84 -20.28 -4.54 10.90
N GLY A 85 -19.70 -3.39 11.29
CA GLY A 85 -19.93 -2.79 12.59
C GLY A 85 -19.11 -3.36 13.75
N THR A 86 -18.40 -4.47 13.54
CA THR A 86 -17.44 -4.98 14.54
C THR A 86 -16.11 -4.29 14.42
N ILE A 87 -15.67 -3.61 15.48
CA ILE A 87 -14.36 -2.98 15.60
C ILE A 87 -13.38 -4.04 16.11
N VAL A 88 -12.31 -4.29 15.35
CA VAL A 88 -11.28 -5.29 15.71
C VAL A 88 -9.99 -4.57 16.05
N ILE A 89 -9.55 -4.70 17.29
CA ILE A 89 -8.36 -4.03 17.83
C ILE A 89 -7.24 -5.03 18.03
N PRO A 90 -6.17 -5.00 17.21
CA PRO A 90 -5.02 -5.87 17.36
C PRO A 90 -4.08 -5.37 18.46
N CYS A 91 -3.68 -6.30 19.33
CA CYS A 91 -2.72 -6.07 20.40
C CYS A 91 -1.46 -6.90 20.19
N PHE A 92 -0.29 -6.30 20.39
CA PHE A 92 0.98 -6.98 20.18
C PHE A 92 1.11 -8.21 21.09
N ASN A 93 1.39 -9.38 20.49
CA ASN A 93 1.54 -10.68 21.16
C ASN A 93 0.33 -11.21 21.95
N MET A 94 -0.81 -10.52 21.90
CA MET A 94 -2.03 -10.95 22.60
C MET A 94 -3.11 -11.47 21.63
N GLY A 95 -3.04 -11.11 20.37
CA GLY A 95 -4.08 -11.40 19.37
C GLY A 95 -4.88 -10.14 19.04
N ALA A 96 -6.16 -10.31 18.79
CA ALA A 96 -7.06 -9.21 18.53
C ALA A 96 -8.33 -9.33 19.40
N PHE A 97 -9.02 -8.22 19.58
CA PHE A 97 -10.23 -8.12 20.39
C PHE A 97 -11.35 -7.50 19.54
N ALA A 98 -12.51 -8.11 19.56
CA ALA A 98 -13.70 -7.63 18.88
C ALA A 98 -14.60 -6.84 19.83
N PHE A 99 -15.06 -5.68 19.34
CA PHE A 99 -16.01 -4.80 20.01
C PHE A 99 -17.13 -4.44 19.04
N ASP A 100 -18.31 -4.14 19.54
CA ASP A 100 -19.38 -3.58 18.74
C ASP A 100 -19.17 -2.07 18.47
N GLU A 101 -20.05 -1.47 17.68
CA GLU A 101 -20.00 -0.03 17.34
C GLU A 101 -20.11 0.90 18.56
N SER A 102 -20.66 0.44 19.67
CA SER A 102 -20.73 1.20 20.93
C SER A 102 -19.49 1.05 21.78
N GLY A 103 -18.55 0.19 21.40
CA GLY A 103 -17.35 -0.15 22.14
C GLY A 103 -17.52 -1.24 23.18
N LYS A 104 -18.67 -1.93 23.21
CA LYS A 104 -18.90 -3.08 24.09
C LYS A 104 -18.10 -4.27 23.60
N PHE A 105 -17.42 -4.96 24.52
CA PHE A 105 -16.63 -6.14 24.22
C PHE A 105 -17.49 -7.31 23.73
N ILE A 106 -17.08 -7.93 22.63
CA ILE A 106 -17.73 -9.12 22.06
C ILE A 106 -16.94 -10.38 22.41
N ALA A 107 -15.69 -10.46 21.93
CA ALA A 107 -14.87 -11.65 22.11
C ALA A 107 -13.37 -11.38 21.83
N PRO A 108 -12.46 -12.24 22.36
CA PRO A 108 -11.11 -12.32 21.87
C PRO A 108 -11.10 -13.02 20.50
N ILE A 109 -10.28 -12.49 19.56
CA ILE A 109 -10.08 -13.08 18.24
C ILE A 109 -8.72 -13.75 18.22
N SER A 110 -8.71 -15.08 18.32
CA SER A 110 -7.53 -15.91 18.44
C SER A 110 -6.75 -15.71 19.75
N ARG A 111 -5.93 -16.66 20.07
CA ARG A 111 -5.01 -16.61 21.22
C ARG A 111 -3.68 -17.26 20.86
N LYS A 112 -2.66 -17.03 21.68
CA LYS A 112 -1.35 -17.62 21.47
C LYS A 112 -1.36 -19.11 21.80
N GLY A 113 -0.87 -19.94 20.87
CA GLY A 113 -0.80 -21.39 21.00
C GLY A 113 -0.40 -22.05 19.68
N GLN A 114 -0.57 -23.38 19.61
CA GLN A 114 -0.25 -24.19 18.44
C GLN A 114 -1.42 -25.03 17.92
N GLY A 115 -2.54 -24.96 18.59
CA GLY A 115 -3.79 -25.63 18.20
C GLY A 115 -4.52 -24.95 17.04
N PRO A 116 -5.61 -25.58 16.53
CA PRO A 116 -6.48 -24.96 15.57
C PRO A 116 -7.03 -23.62 16.07
N GLY A 117 -7.01 -22.60 15.22
CA GLY A 117 -7.46 -21.24 15.59
C GLY A 117 -6.47 -20.46 16.47
N GLU A 118 -5.30 -21.03 16.81
CA GLU A 118 -4.29 -20.38 17.63
C GLU A 118 -3.13 -19.84 16.78
N PHE A 119 -2.50 -18.75 17.22
CA PHE A 119 -1.33 -18.19 16.56
C PHE A 119 -0.05 -18.46 17.34
N THR A 120 1.03 -18.78 16.65
CA THR A 120 2.38 -18.85 17.25
C THR A 120 3.00 -17.45 17.30
N ARG A 121 2.77 -16.64 16.28
CA ARG A 121 3.26 -15.27 16.15
C ARG A 121 2.18 -14.41 15.49
N PHE A 122 1.65 -13.47 16.23
CA PHE A 122 0.63 -12.53 15.72
C PHE A 122 1.28 -11.47 14.84
N LEU A 123 0.82 -11.33 13.59
CA LEU A 123 1.36 -10.35 12.64
C LEU A 123 0.38 -9.21 12.36
N SER A 124 -0.82 -9.54 11.90
CA SER A 124 -1.83 -8.56 11.51
C SER A 124 -3.23 -9.14 11.54
N VAL A 125 -4.23 -8.27 11.36
CA VAL A 125 -5.61 -8.66 11.09
C VAL A 125 -6.04 -8.17 9.71
N ALA A 126 -7.02 -8.86 9.13
CA ALA A 126 -7.70 -8.45 7.91
C ALA A 126 -9.20 -8.75 8.04
N GLY A 127 -10.04 -8.05 7.30
CA GLY A 127 -11.48 -8.22 7.31
C GLY A 127 -12.02 -8.60 5.94
N ASN A 128 -13.17 -9.30 5.95
CA ASN A 128 -13.98 -9.52 4.78
C ASN A 128 -15.45 -9.29 5.17
N SER A 129 -16.01 -8.14 4.79
CA SER A 129 -17.38 -7.75 5.14
C SER A 129 -18.42 -8.59 4.41
N ASP A 130 -18.14 -9.03 3.17
CA ASP A 130 -19.09 -9.85 2.39
C ASP A 130 -19.37 -11.21 3.04
N ARG A 131 -18.35 -11.78 3.70
CA ARG A 131 -18.45 -13.06 4.40
C ARG A 131 -18.64 -12.93 5.90
N ASN A 132 -18.56 -11.71 6.42
CA ASN A 132 -18.59 -11.42 7.85
C ASN A 132 -17.50 -12.20 8.60
N LEU A 133 -16.25 -12.12 8.11
CA LEU A 133 -15.11 -12.84 8.67
C LEU A 133 -13.97 -11.89 9.03
N ILE A 134 -13.33 -12.21 10.15
CA ILE A 134 -12.10 -11.60 10.63
C ILE A 134 -10.98 -12.61 10.43
N TYR A 135 -9.86 -12.17 9.87
CA TYR A 135 -8.69 -13.01 9.64
C TYR A 135 -7.52 -12.55 10.50
N VAL A 136 -6.87 -13.49 11.16
CA VAL A 136 -5.60 -13.28 11.88
C VAL A 136 -4.47 -13.86 11.06
N LYS A 137 -3.49 -13.05 10.70
CA LYS A 137 -2.25 -13.53 10.10
C LYS A 137 -1.26 -13.96 11.18
N SER A 138 -0.81 -15.20 11.09
CA SER A 138 0.20 -15.79 11.97
C SER A 138 1.31 -16.44 11.15
N SER A 139 2.50 -15.83 11.11
CA SER A 139 3.61 -16.33 10.29
C SER A 139 3.18 -16.60 8.84
N ARG A 140 3.06 -17.86 8.44
CA ARG A 140 2.61 -18.29 7.11
C ARG A 140 1.19 -18.86 7.09
N LYS A 141 0.35 -18.41 8.02
CA LYS A 141 -1.00 -18.94 8.19
C LYS A 141 -1.99 -17.78 8.31
N MET A 142 -3.13 -17.90 7.64
CA MET A 142 -4.32 -17.10 7.89
C MET A 142 -5.31 -17.94 8.68
N ILE A 143 -5.92 -17.35 9.68
CA ILE A 143 -6.89 -17.99 10.57
C ILE A 143 -8.17 -17.17 10.51
N ALA A 144 -9.27 -17.77 10.12
CA ALA A 144 -10.56 -17.11 9.95
C ALA A 144 -11.44 -17.32 11.18
N PHE A 145 -12.08 -16.24 11.60
CA PHE A 145 -13.02 -16.18 12.72
C PHE A 145 -14.30 -15.46 12.34
N ARG A 146 -15.40 -15.78 12.99
CA ARG A 146 -16.58 -14.91 13.06
C ARG A 146 -16.33 -13.76 14.03
N PRO A 147 -17.12 -12.67 13.94
CA PRO A 147 -17.02 -11.55 14.89
C PRO A 147 -17.19 -11.93 16.36
N ASP A 148 -17.92 -13.00 16.65
CA ASP A 148 -18.14 -13.56 17.99
C ASP A 148 -16.94 -14.40 18.51
N GLY A 149 -15.82 -14.44 17.79
CA GLY A 149 -14.64 -15.21 18.15
C GLY A 149 -14.67 -16.68 17.73
N THR A 150 -15.76 -17.15 17.11
CA THR A 150 -15.86 -18.52 16.65
C THR A 150 -14.85 -18.81 15.55
N PHE A 151 -13.98 -19.80 15.76
CA PHE A 151 -13.04 -20.29 14.75
C PHE A 151 -13.81 -20.92 13.58
N VAL A 152 -13.38 -20.57 12.35
CA VAL A 152 -13.98 -21.09 11.11
C VAL A 152 -13.05 -22.07 10.42
N ASN A 153 -11.89 -21.60 10.03
CA ASN A 153 -10.85 -22.42 9.39
C ASN A 153 -9.48 -21.70 9.42
N GLU A 154 -8.46 -22.41 8.98
CA GLU A 154 -7.14 -21.86 8.77
C GLU A 154 -6.48 -22.44 7.53
N TYR A 155 -5.60 -21.67 6.88
CA TYR A 155 -4.89 -22.09 5.67
C TYR A 155 -3.51 -21.42 5.56
N LYS A 156 -2.63 -22.04 4.78
CA LYS A 156 -1.30 -21.50 4.53
C LYS A 156 -1.36 -20.31 3.58
N VAL A 157 -0.48 -19.35 3.79
CA VAL A 157 -0.29 -18.21 2.89
C VAL A 157 1.19 -18.01 2.60
N PRO A 158 1.53 -17.47 1.41
CA PRO A 158 2.90 -17.11 1.07
C PRO A 158 3.48 -16.07 2.03
N GLY A 159 4.81 -16.04 2.11
CA GLY A 159 5.56 -15.08 2.90
C GLY A 159 6.71 -15.72 3.64
N ILE A 160 7.59 -14.91 4.19
CA ILE A 160 8.73 -15.33 5.01
C ILE A 160 8.46 -15.21 6.51
N GLY A 161 7.26 -14.72 6.88
CA GLY A 161 6.79 -14.62 8.25
C GLY A 161 7.40 -13.45 9.03
N LEU A 162 7.78 -12.37 8.36
CA LEU A 162 8.27 -11.15 9.00
C LEU A 162 7.12 -10.34 9.64
N PRO A 163 7.39 -9.56 10.72
CA PRO A 163 6.37 -8.84 11.49
C PRO A 163 5.58 -7.78 10.70
N TRP A 164 6.11 -7.32 9.59
CA TRP A 164 5.53 -6.28 8.73
C TRP A 164 5.01 -6.83 7.40
N GLU A 165 4.95 -8.14 7.23
CA GLU A 165 4.24 -8.74 6.13
C GLU A 165 2.74 -8.68 6.39
N TYR A 166 2.06 -7.84 5.63
CA TYR A 166 0.61 -7.70 5.68
C TYR A 166 -0.06 -8.61 4.66
N SER A 167 -1.27 -8.99 4.98
CA SER A 167 -2.17 -9.65 4.04
C SER A 167 -3.56 -9.07 4.20
N ILE A 168 -4.23 -8.86 3.08
CA ILE A 168 -5.63 -8.46 3.02
C ILE A 168 -6.43 -9.52 2.26
N ILE A 169 -7.73 -9.53 2.46
CA ILE A 169 -8.64 -10.43 1.75
C ILE A 169 -9.32 -9.61 0.67
N MET A 170 -9.05 -9.96 -0.57
CA MET A 170 -9.74 -9.45 -1.75
C MET A 170 -11.11 -10.13 -1.89
N GLN A 171 -11.88 -9.70 -2.90
CA GLN A 171 -13.09 -10.41 -3.31
C GLN A 171 -12.79 -11.89 -3.57
N ASP A 172 -13.82 -12.72 -3.45
CA ASP A 172 -13.75 -14.19 -3.65
C ASP A 172 -12.77 -14.91 -2.70
N SER A 173 -12.46 -14.32 -1.54
CA SER A 173 -11.57 -14.89 -0.53
C SER A 173 -10.12 -15.11 -1.00
N ILE A 174 -9.70 -14.37 -2.00
CA ILE A 174 -8.30 -14.34 -2.41
C ILE A 174 -7.50 -13.56 -1.37
N THR A 175 -6.45 -14.18 -0.88
CA THR A 175 -5.50 -13.51 0.01
C THR A 175 -4.43 -12.82 -0.84
N LEU A 176 -4.31 -11.51 -0.69
CA LEU A 176 -3.22 -10.70 -1.25
C LEU A 176 -2.19 -10.46 -0.15
N SER A 177 -1.00 -10.97 -0.34
CA SER A 177 0.12 -10.82 0.60
C SER A 177 1.24 -10.00 -0.02
N ASN A 178 1.76 -9.00 0.71
CA ASN A 178 3.00 -8.35 0.33
C ASN A 178 4.20 -9.22 0.74
N ILE A 179 5.24 -9.20 -0.09
CA ILE A 179 6.52 -9.86 0.16
C ILE A 179 7.58 -8.79 0.31
N ILE A 180 8.19 -8.74 1.49
CA ILE A 180 9.19 -7.74 1.80
C ILE A 180 10.50 -8.05 1.10
N ASN A 181 11.05 -7.08 0.41
CA ASN A 181 12.34 -7.19 -0.25
C ASN A 181 13.50 -6.86 0.72
N ALA A 182 13.60 -7.64 1.81
CA ALA A 182 14.53 -7.36 2.91
C ALA A 182 16.01 -7.39 2.53
N THR A 183 16.36 -8.15 1.49
CA THR A 183 17.75 -8.36 1.06
C THR A 183 18.05 -7.84 -0.34
N GLY A 184 17.05 -7.24 -1.00
CA GLY A 184 17.16 -6.85 -2.41
C GLY A 184 17.01 -8.01 -3.40
N GLN A 185 16.80 -9.24 -2.92
CA GLN A 185 16.80 -10.46 -3.73
C GLN A 185 15.43 -11.13 -3.86
N SER A 186 14.36 -10.53 -3.31
CA SER A 186 13.01 -11.08 -3.41
C SER A 186 12.58 -11.17 -4.88
N GLN A 187 12.06 -12.31 -5.29
CA GLN A 187 11.57 -12.52 -6.66
C GLN A 187 10.24 -11.79 -6.90
N TYR A 188 9.43 -11.68 -5.88
CA TYR A 188 8.08 -11.14 -5.95
C TYR A 188 7.88 -10.03 -4.92
N ARG A 189 6.98 -9.07 -5.24
CA ARG A 189 6.52 -8.02 -4.33
C ARG A 189 5.16 -8.32 -3.72
N LEU A 190 4.30 -8.99 -4.49
CA LEU A 190 2.95 -9.38 -4.09
C LEU A 190 2.64 -10.79 -4.58
N ILE A 191 1.88 -11.53 -3.79
CA ILE A 191 1.37 -12.85 -4.15
C ILE A 191 -0.12 -12.93 -3.84
N LEU A 192 -0.90 -13.39 -4.81
CA LEU A 192 -2.29 -13.80 -4.65
C LEU A 192 -2.34 -15.30 -4.39
N SER A 193 -3.06 -15.71 -3.36
CA SER A 193 -3.28 -17.12 -3.03
C SER A 193 -4.74 -17.41 -2.72
N ASN A 194 -5.16 -18.66 -2.95
CA ASN A 194 -6.48 -19.14 -2.55
C ASN A 194 -6.48 -19.65 -1.11
N THR A 195 -7.63 -20.11 -0.64
CA THR A 195 -7.81 -20.68 0.72
C THR A 195 -7.23 -22.09 0.87
N GLN A 196 -6.74 -22.71 -0.19
CA GLN A 196 -5.98 -23.96 -0.17
C GLN A 196 -4.47 -23.69 0.01
N GLY A 197 -4.05 -22.43 -0.14
CA GLY A 197 -2.64 -22.00 -0.07
C GLY A 197 -1.92 -22.06 -1.41
N ASP A 198 -2.65 -22.30 -2.51
CA ASP A 198 -2.07 -22.27 -3.84
C ASP A 198 -1.83 -20.84 -4.30
N THR A 199 -0.71 -20.61 -4.96
CA THR A 199 -0.41 -19.34 -5.59
C THR A 199 -1.21 -19.19 -6.88
N LEU A 200 -2.07 -18.19 -6.94
CA LEU A 200 -2.86 -17.85 -8.13
C LEU A 200 -2.10 -16.90 -9.06
N LYS A 201 -1.38 -15.94 -8.48
CA LYS A 201 -0.60 -14.94 -9.21
C LYS A 201 0.54 -14.46 -8.34
N ALA A 202 1.70 -14.22 -8.95
CA ALA A 202 2.83 -13.58 -8.31
C ALA A 202 3.28 -12.38 -9.16
N PHE A 203 3.40 -11.21 -8.54
CA PHE A 203 3.86 -9.99 -9.19
C PHE A 203 5.35 -9.82 -8.96
N PRO A 204 6.17 -9.72 -10.02
CA PRO A 204 7.61 -9.69 -9.88
C PRO A 204 8.11 -8.43 -9.16
N GLN A 205 9.19 -8.59 -8.40
CA GLN A 205 9.94 -7.50 -7.80
C GLN A 205 11.07 -7.09 -8.75
N TYR A 206 11.03 -5.84 -9.19
CA TYR A 206 12.05 -5.27 -10.09
C TYR A 206 13.11 -4.46 -9.37
N ASP A 207 12.84 -4.09 -8.12
CA ASP A 207 13.77 -3.32 -7.32
C ASP A 207 14.83 -4.27 -6.72
N ARG A 208 16.05 -4.20 -7.28
CA ARG A 208 17.19 -5.02 -6.88
C ARG A 208 18.23 -4.16 -6.20
N PHE A 209 18.79 -4.65 -5.12
CA PHE A 209 19.91 -4.04 -4.40
C PHE A 209 20.68 -5.12 -3.64
N GLU A 210 21.89 -4.79 -3.20
CA GLU A 210 22.72 -5.67 -2.39
C GLU A 210 22.80 -5.12 -0.98
N MET A 211 22.57 -5.97 0.01
CA MET A 211 22.73 -5.62 1.42
C MET A 211 24.09 -6.10 1.92
N PRO A 212 24.79 -5.31 2.75
CA PRO A 212 25.97 -5.77 3.44
C PRO A 212 25.71 -7.06 4.21
N TYR A 213 26.72 -7.92 4.32
CA TYR A 213 26.60 -9.21 4.99
C TYR A 213 26.04 -9.08 6.41
N GLY A 214 25.09 -9.93 6.76
CA GLY A 214 24.45 -9.95 8.07
C GLY A 214 23.40 -8.85 8.31
N MET A 215 23.22 -7.94 7.38
CA MET A 215 22.19 -6.90 7.44
C MET A 215 20.95 -7.30 6.63
N ASN A 216 19.80 -6.81 7.06
CA ASN A 216 18.61 -6.82 6.24
C ASN A 216 17.84 -5.50 6.41
N TYR A 217 17.37 -5.00 5.31
CA TYR A 217 16.73 -3.70 5.20
C TYR A 217 15.44 -3.59 6.03
N ALA A 218 14.76 -4.70 6.19
CA ALA A 218 13.50 -4.75 6.90
C ALA A 218 13.61 -4.40 8.40
N TYR A 219 14.78 -4.49 9.00
CA TYR A 219 14.98 -4.05 10.39
C TYR A 219 15.05 -2.54 10.54
N CYS A 220 15.44 -1.85 9.50
CA CYS A 220 15.65 -0.42 9.52
C CYS A 220 14.34 0.35 9.34
N ASN A 221 13.35 -0.26 8.71
CA ASN A 221 12.17 0.46 8.27
C ASN A 221 10.92 -0.43 8.21
N ASN A 222 10.20 -0.54 9.31
CA ASN A 222 9.02 -1.40 9.43
C ASN A 222 7.70 -0.76 8.95
N LYS A 223 7.76 0.32 8.14
CA LYS A 223 6.58 1.07 7.66
C LYS A 223 6.53 1.23 6.14
N GLU A 224 7.27 0.44 5.40
CA GLU A 224 7.63 0.75 4.02
C GLU A 224 6.65 0.26 2.96
N ASN A 225 5.87 -0.76 3.28
CA ASN A 225 4.91 -1.29 2.34
C ASN A 225 3.50 -1.07 2.87
N TYR A 226 2.71 -0.37 2.09
CA TYR A 226 1.31 -0.13 2.40
C TYR A 226 0.45 -1.03 1.54
N LEU A 227 -0.34 -1.88 2.20
CA LEU A 227 -1.33 -2.72 1.58
C LEU A 227 -2.63 -2.54 2.35
N TYR A 228 -3.64 -1.97 1.69
CA TYR A 228 -4.93 -1.67 2.31
C TYR A 228 -6.07 -1.76 1.30
N GLN A 229 -7.29 -1.72 1.81
CA GLN A 229 -8.51 -1.62 1.00
C GLN A 229 -9.11 -0.23 1.10
N TYR A 230 -9.54 0.30 -0.02
CA TYR A 230 -10.24 1.56 -0.11
C TYR A 230 -11.38 1.46 -1.13
N LYS A 231 -12.62 1.67 -0.67
CA LYS A 231 -13.84 1.57 -1.50
C LYS A 231 -13.92 0.26 -2.30
N GLY A 232 -13.58 -0.86 -1.68
CA GLY A 232 -13.60 -2.19 -2.29
C GLY A 232 -12.41 -2.52 -3.19
N GLU A 233 -11.52 -1.58 -3.44
CA GLU A 233 -10.28 -1.80 -4.19
C GLU A 233 -9.10 -2.09 -3.27
N SER A 234 -8.22 -2.99 -3.71
CA SER A 234 -6.96 -3.27 -3.01
C SER A 234 -5.90 -2.31 -3.51
N VAL A 235 -5.28 -1.55 -2.62
CA VAL A 235 -4.25 -0.56 -2.94
C VAL A 235 -2.92 -0.99 -2.36
N TYR A 236 -1.88 -0.87 -3.16
CA TYR A 236 -0.51 -1.21 -2.81
C TYR A 236 0.47 -0.08 -3.13
N HIS A 237 1.35 0.19 -2.21
CA HIS A 237 2.50 1.07 -2.38
C HIS A 237 3.76 0.38 -1.88
N ASP A 238 4.77 0.29 -2.74
CA ASP A 238 6.08 -0.27 -2.39
C ASP A 238 7.02 0.86 -1.96
N TYR A 239 7.94 0.52 -1.09
CA TYR A 239 8.96 1.48 -0.67
C TYR A 239 9.89 1.86 -1.82
N TYR A 240 10.34 3.09 -1.85
CA TYR A 240 11.09 3.68 -2.97
C TYR A 240 10.38 3.65 -4.33
N CYS A 241 9.10 3.36 -4.36
CA CYS A 241 8.28 3.45 -5.55
C CYS A 241 7.44 4.72 -5.50
N ASP A 242 7.51 5.53 -6.53
CA ASP A 242 6.71 6.77 -6.60
C ASP A 242 5.24 6.48 -6.99
N THR A 243 4.91 5.22 -7.32
CA THR A 243 3.60 4.85 -7.84
C THR A 243 2.81 4.04 -6.82
N LEU A 244 1.58 4.49 -6.53
CA LEU A 244 0.56 3.71 -5.86
C LEU A 244 -0.23 2.93 -6.90
N TYR A 245 -0.51 1.67 -6.63
CA TYR A 245 -1.20 0.77 -7.54
C TYR A 245 -2.55 0.33 -6.99
N THR A 246 -3.56 0.23 -7.86
CA THR A 246 -4.70 -0.63 -7.65
C THR A 246 -4.30 -2.05 -8.06
N VAL A 247 -4.52 -3.01 -7.17
CA VAL A 247 -4.20 -4.43 -7.41
C VAL A 247 -5.44 -5.16 -7.88
N THR A 248 -5.36 -5.74 -9.07
CA THR A 248 -6.37 -6.65 -9.61
C THR A 248 -5.85 -8.09 -9.56
N ARG A 249 -6.65 -9.06 -10.02
CA ARG A 249 -6.20 -10.45 -10.14
C ARG A 249 -4.99 -10.61 -11.07
N ASP A 250 -4.91 -9.79 -12.10
CA ASP A 250 -3.97 -9.99 -13.20
C ASP A 250 -2.91 -8.91 -13.29
N SER A 251 -3.17 -7.72 -12.74
CA SER A 251 -2.37 -6.53 -13.01
C SER A 251 -2.21 -5.63 -11.79
N LEU A 252 -1.10 -4.88 -11.79
CA LEU A 252 -0.89 -3.69 -10.98
C LEU A 252 -1.19 -2.47 -11.87
N LEU A 253 -2.31 -1.82 -11.63
CA LEU A 253 -2.73 -0.64 -12.38
C LEU A 253 -2.26 0.61 -11.65
N PRO A 254 -1.47 1.49 -12.27
CA PRO A 254 -1.10 2.77 -11.67
C PRO A 254 -2.36 3.55 -11.27
N ARG A 255 -2.39 4.05 -10.04
CA ARG A 255 -3.49 4.85 -9.49
C ARG A 255 -3.06 6.30 -9.27
N TYR A 256 -1.94 6.45 -8.59
CA TYR A 256 -1.31 7.75 -8.35
C TYR A 256 0.19 7.64 -8.62
N LEU A 257 0.75 8.68 -9.22
CA LEU A 257 2.18 8.89 -9.34
C LEU A 257 2.56 10.10 -8.46
N LEU A 258 3.43 9.88 -7.49
CA LEU A 258 3.98 10.95 -6.67
C LEU A 258 5.16 11.58 -7.42
N ASP A 259 4.96 12.76 -7.98
CA ASP A 259 6.05 13.53 -8.58
C ASP A 259 6.86 14.21 -7.47
N MET A 260 7.90 13.49 -7.03
CA MET A 260 8.75 13.89 -5.90
C MET A 260 9.72 15.00 -6.26
N GLY A 261 9.98 15.25 -7.56
CA GLY A 261 10.94 16.25 -8.02
C GLY A 261 12.30 16.14 -7.31
N LYS A 262 12.80 17.24 -6.74
CA LYS A 262 14.07 17.30 -5.99
C LYS A 262 14.08 16.52 -4.67
N TYR A 263 12.92 16.15 -4.16
CA TYR A 263 12.77 15.35 -2.92
C TYR A 263 12.88 13.85 -3.17
N LYS A 264 13.02 13.42 -4.43
CA LYS A 264 13.19 12.00 -4.74
C LYS A 264 14.53 11.50 -4.21
N LEU A 265 14.47 10.48 -3.34
CA LEU A 265 15.67 9.87 -2.80
C LEU A 265 16.43 9.11 -3.91
N PRO A 266 17.70 9.45 -4.17
CA PRO A 266 18.53 8.71 -5.11
C PRO A 266 18.70 7.25 -4.70
N LYS A 267 18.71 6.33 -5.67
CA LYS A 267 18.79 4.89 -5.40
C LYS A 267 20.04 4.47 -4.60
N ASN A 268 21.16 5.14 -4.83
CA ASN A 268 22.42 4.90 -4.11
C ASN A 268 22.38 5.32 -2.64
N MET A 269 21.49 6.24 -2.26
CA MET A 269 21.33 6.69 -0.87
C MET A 269 20.45 5.78 -0.01
N ARG A 270 19.79 4.79 -0.61
CA ARG A 270 18.87 3.88 0.08
C ARG A 270 19.46 3.24 1.33
N LEU A 271 20.69 2.72 1.24
CA LEU A 271 21.34 2.01 2.33
C LEU A 271 21.91 2.96 3.39
N GLU A 272 22.27 4.18 3.03
CA GLU A 272 22.77 5.20 3.97
C GLU A 272 21.66 5.66 4.94
N VAL A 273 20.44 5.83 4.45
CA VAL A 273 19.27 6.20 5.27
C VAL A 273 18.82 5.07 6.21
N ALA A 274 19.09 3.84 5.83
CA ALA A 274 18.71 2.66 6.61
C ALA A 274 19.59 2.40 7.84
N ILE A 275 20.67 3.13 8.02
CA ILE A 275 21.68 2.92 9.08
C ILE A 275 21.51 3.91 10.26
N VAL A 276 20.59 4.85 10.17
CA VAL A 276 20.32 5.89 11.20
C VAL A 276 19.29 5.47 12.22
#